data_23a5207821da6a310ddaba4e728de4d8
#
_entry.id   23a5207821da6a310ddaba4e728de4d8
#
_cell.length_a   1.000
_cell.length_b   1.000
_cell.length_c   1.000
_cell.angle_alpha   90.00
_cell.angle_beta   90.00
_cell.angle_gamma   90.00
#
_symmetry.space_group_name_H-M   'P 1'
#
loop_
_entity.id
_entity.type
_entity.pdbx_description
1 polymer ?
#
loop_
_entity_poly.entity_id
_entity_poly.type
_entity_poly.pdbx_seq_one_letter_code
_entity_poly.pdbx_strand_id
1 'polypeptide(L)'
;GKETMPAIVRDLDDDAAIILMVDANLQRESILPSERAFAYKMKLDAIKHQGQRTDLTSSQVGMKLQALDIVGQEAGDSRNQVHRFIRLTNLIPELLDMVDEKKISFNPAVELSYLDESQQRDFLEAMADTQNAPSLSQAQRLKKLAQEGHFSYDVAFAVMGEPKKDELDKVVIKNDTLRKYFPESSTPREMEEKIIG
;
A
#
# COMPACT_ATOMS: atom_id res chain seq x y z
N GLY A 1 20.06 -22.03 29.38
CA GLY A 1 19.86 -20.68 28.87
C GLY A 1 20.85 -19.71 29.49
N LYS A 2 21.18 -18.59 28.81
CA LYS A 2 22.03 -17.54 29.39
C LYS A 2 21.16 -16.71 30.35
N GLU A 3 21.64 -16.52 31.59
CA GLU A 3 20.92 -15.74 32.60
C GLU A 3 21.02 -14.21 32.36
N THR A 4 21.98 -13.76 31.52
CA THR A 4 22.20 -12.35 31.20
C THR A 4 22.44 -12.14 29.71
N MET A 5 22.05 -10.96 29.21
CA MET A 5 22.25 -10.51 27.84
C MET A 5 22.97 -9.13 27.88
N PRO A 6 24.00 -8.90 27.04
CA PRO A 6 24.60 -7.59 26.96
C PRO A 6 23.58 -6.58 26.42
N ALA A 7 23.44 -5.44 27.10
CA ALA A 7 22.56 -4.35 26.71
C ALA A 7 23.31 -3.01 26.70
N ILE A 8 22.96 -2.14 25.75
CA ILE A 8 23.44 -0.76 25.71
C ILE A 8 22.32 0.13 26.24
N VAL A 9 22.56 0.80 27.34
CA VAL A 9 21.64 1.79 27.91
C VAL A 9 21.97 3.15 27.33
N ARG A 10 20.95 3.84 26.78
CA ARG A 10 21.06 5.20 26.24
C ARG A 10 20.06 6.09 26.96
N ASP A 11 20.47 7.32 27.26
CA ASP A 11 19.57 8.37 27.76
C ASP A 11 18.99 9.10 26.54
N LEU A 12 17.72 8.83 26.23
CA LEU A 12 17.00 9.36 25.08
C LEU A 12 15.68 9.96 25.56
N ASP A 13 15.23 11.04 24.92
CA ASP A 13 13.86 11.48 25.08
C ASP A 13 12.89 10.51 24.37
N ASP A 14 11.60 10.65 24.64
CA ASP A 14 10.57 9.72 24.13
C ASP A 14 10.54 9.68 22.59
N ASP A 15 10.67 10.83 21.92
CA ASP A 15 10.65 10.90 20.45
C ASP A 15 11.89 10.21 19.85
N ALA A 16 13.08 10.43 20.42
CA ALA A 16 14.31 9.77 19.99
C ALA A 16 14.26 8.25 20.24
N ALA A 17 13.66 7.83 21.35
CA ALA A 17 13.47 6.41 21.66
C ALA A 17 12.51 5.74 20.66
N ILE A 18 11.40 6.40 20.29
CA ILE A 18 10.46 5.92 19.26
C ILE A 18 11.17 5.79 17.92
N ILE A 19 11.92 6.80 17.48
CA ILE A 19 12.64 6.76 16.20
C ILE A 19 13.62 5.58 16.17
N LEU A 20 14.43 5.41 17.22
CA LEU A 20 15.39 4.29 17.29
C LEU A 20 14.71 2.92 17.28
N MET A 21 13.60 2.77 18.01
CA MET A 21 12.82 1.54 18.04
C MET A 21 12.24 1.21 16.66
N VAL A 22 11.66 2.20 15.98
CA VAL A 22 11.08 2.03 14.64
C VAL A 22 12.16 1.66 13.63
N ASP A 23 13.32 2.30 13.66
CA ASP A 23 14.41 2.01 12.73
C ASP A 23 14.94 0.58 12.91
N ALA A 24 15.07 0.11 14.14
CA ALA A 24 15.46 -1.26 14.43
C ALA A 24 14.41 -2.27 13.90
N ASN A 25 13.12 -1.94 13.95
CA ASN A 25 12.06 -2.80 13.44
C ASN A 25 11.97 -2.78 11.90
N LEU A 26 12.21 -1.62 11.26
CA LEU A 26 12.20 -1.49 9.80
C LEU A 26 13.36 -2.23 9.10
N GLN A 27 14.42 -2.57 9.84
CA GLN A 27 15.56 -3.36 9.33
C GLN A 27 15.31 -4.88 9.31
N ARG A 28 14.15 -5.35 9.77
CA ARG A 28 13.81 -6.79 9.72
C ARG A 28 13.59 -7.25 8.29
N GLU A 29 14.02 -8.46 7.95
CA GLU A 29 13.92 -9.04 6.60
C GLU A 29 12.47 -9.16 6.10
N SER A 30 11.52 -9.39 7.01
CA SER A 30 10.10 -9.49 6.68
C SER A 30 9.27 -8.63 7.63
N ILE A 31 8.59 -7.65 7.07
CA ILE A 31 7.68 -6.74 7.80
C ILE A 31 6.34 -6.76 7.07
N LEU A 32 5.26 -6.94 7.84
CA LEU A 32 3.91 -6.86 7.29
C LEU A 32 3.59 -5.43 6.81
N PRO A 33 2.73 -5.28 5.79
CA PRO A 33 2.27 -3.97 5.33
C PRO A 33 1.69 -3.10 6.46
N SER A 34 0.91 -3.67 7.37
CA SER A 34 0.37 -3.00 8.54
C SER A 34 1.46 -2.52 9.50
N GLU A 35 2.41 -3.40 9.85
CA GLU A 35 3.54 -3.06 10.72
C GLU A 35 4.34 -1.88 10.15
N ARG A 36 4.66 -1.91 8.83
CA ARG A 36 5.35 -0.84 8.15
C ARG A 36 4.54 0.47 8.14
N ALA A 37 3.22 0.38 7.95
CA ALA A 37 2.33 1.53 7.96
C ALA A 37 2.33 2.25 9.33
N PHE A 38 2.18 1.51 10.41
CA PHE A 38 2.23 2.06 11.77
C PHE A 38 3.63 2.54 12.16
N ALA A 39 4.68 1.81 11.78
CA ALA A 39 6.07 2.23 12.01
C ALA A 39 6.37 3.59 11.36
N TYR A 40 5.99 3.78 10.09
CA TYR A 40 6.15 5.08 9.41
C TYR A 40 5.32 6.18 10.04
N LYS A 41 4.09 5.89 10.47
CA LYS A 41 3.24 6.87 11.16
C LYS A 41 3.87 7.31 12.47
N MET A 42 4.30 6.37 13.33
CA MET A 42 4.93 6.67 14.61
C MET A 42 6.20 7.50 14.42
N LYS A 43 7.07 7.12 13.49
CA LYS A 43 8.30 7.87 13.19
C LYS A 43 8.02 9.27 12.67
N LEU A 44 7.05 9.41 11.75
CA LEU A 44 6.64 10.71 11.22
C LEU A 44 6.12 11.64 12.33
N ASP A 45 5.34 11.10 13.27
CA ASP A 45 4.76 11.89 14.36
C ASP A 45 5.84 12.28 15.37
N ALA A 46 6.79 11.39 15.70
CA ALA A 46 7.95 11.73 16.56
C ALA A 46 8.83 12.83 15.94
N ILE A 47 9.17 12.74 14.64
CA ILE A 47 9.94 13.76 13.93
C ILE A 47 9.23 15.11 13.94
N LYS A 48 7.90 15.14 13.75
CA LYS A 48 7.14 16.39 13.81
C LYS A 48 7.13 17.00 15.20
N HIS A 49 7.03 16.20 16.27
CA HIS A 49 7.10 16.69 17.65
C HIS A 49 8.46 17.32 17.94
N GLN A 50 9.57 16.70 17.53
CA GLN A 50 10.89 17.27 17.66
C GLN A 50 11.04 18.59 16.87
N GLY A 51 10.52 18.64 15.62
CA GLY A 51 10.55 19.84 14.79
C GLY A 51 9.76 21.02 15.38
N GLN A 52 8.62 20.76 16.01
CA GLN A 52 7.82 21.80 16.67
C GLN A 52 8.51 22.41 17.89
N ARG A 53 9.39 21.66 18.57
CA ARG A 53 10.17 22.18 19.71
C ARG A 53 11.30 23.12 19.28
N THR A 54 11.78 22.97 18.04
CA THR A 54 12.97 23.70 17.55
C THR A 54 12.66 24.88 16.63
N ASP A 55 11.50 24.92 15.98
CA ASP A 55 11.23 25.90 14.92
C ASP A 55 9.81 26.50 14.98
N LEU A 56 9.70 27.72 15.51
CA LEU A 56 8.44 28.48 15.61
C LEU A 56 8.05 29.21 14.30
N THR A 57 8.87 29.12 13.24
CA THR A 57 8.72 29.97 12.04
C THR A 57 8.44 29.22 10.74
N SER A 58 8.56 27.90 10.70
CA SER A 58 8.36 27.10 9.47
C SER A 58 6.89 26.77 9.23
N SER A 59 6.44 26.83 7.96
CA SER A 59 5.06 26.40 7.62
C SER A 59 4.85 24.92 7.89
N GLN A 60 3.73 24.55 8.50
CA GLN A 60 3.39 23.15 8.83
C GLN A 60 3.44 22.19 7.62
N VAL A 61 3.16 22.70 6.42
CA VAL A 61 3.20 21.91 5.18
C VAL A 61 4.64 21.57 4.78
N GLY A 62 5.55 22.54 4.92
CA GLY A 62 6.98 22.33 4.62
C GLY A 62 7.60 21.31 5.58
N MET A 63 7.34 21.41 6.87
CA MET A 63 7.82 20.45 7.88
C MET A 63 7.31 19.04 7.64
N LYS A 64 6.02 18.88 7.26
CA LYS A 64 5.44 17.56 6.94
C LYS A 64 6.11 16.91 5.74
N LEU A 65 6.41 17.68 4.70
CA LEU A 65 7.07 17.17 3.50
C LEU A 65 8.51 16.73 3.79
N GLN A 66 9.26 17.55 4.55
CA GLN A 66 10.62 17.21 4.97
C GLN A 66 10.65 15.97 5.87
N ALA A 67 9.72 15.85 6.82
CA ALA A 67 9.64 14.68 7.69
C ALA A 67 9.36 13.39 6.90
N LEU A 68 8.49 13.43 5.88
CA LEU A 68 8.25 12.28 5.00
C LEU A 68 9.49 11.91 4.16
N ASP A 69 10.28 12.90 3.73
CA ASP A 69 11.54 12.64 3.01
C ASP A 69 12.58 11.98 3.93
N ILE A 70 12.71 12.43 5.18
CA ILE A 70 13.60 11.83 6.18
C ILE A 70 13.21 10.37 6.41
N VAL A 71 11.92 10.09 6.70
CA VAL A 71 11.44 8.73 6.92
C VAL A 71 11.72 7.84 5.70
N GLY A 72 11.50 8.36 4.48
CA GLY A 72 11.72 7.61 3.25
C GLY A 72 13.19 7.30 2.99
N GLN A 73 14.07 8.29 3.13
CA GLN A 73 15.51 8.11 2.88
C GLN A 73 16.14 7.05 3.78
N GLU A 74 15.78 7.02 5.06
CA GLU A 74 16.33 6.06 6.01
C GLU A 74 15.81 4.63 5.80
N ALA A 75 14.59 4.50 5.26
CA ALA A 75 13.97 3.21 4.96
C ALA A 75 14.22 2.71 3.52
N GLY A 76 14.85 3.52 2.66
CA GLY A 76 15.04 3.21 1.25
C GLY A 76 13.77 3.34 0.40
N ASP A 77 12.72 3.99 0.92
CA ASP A 77 11.45 4.22 0.24
C ASP A 77 11.31 5.66 -0.24
N SER A 78 10.56 5.87 -1.32
CA SER A 78 10.21 7.22 -1.74
C SER A 78 9.18 7.85 -0.79
N ARG A 79 9.17 9.21 -0.69
CA ARG A 79 8.15 9.97 0.05
C ARG A 79 6.72 9.51 -0.27
N ASN A 80 6.43 9.28 -1.54
CA ASN A 80 5.12 8.83 -1.98
C ASN A 80 4.80 7.42 -1.46
N GLN A 81 5.78 6.54 -1.41
CA GLN A 81 5.61 5.19 -0.87
C GLN A 81 5.36 5.24 0.64
N VAL A 82 6.12 6.03 1.40
CA VAL A 82 5.88 6.27 2.83
C VAL A 82 4.46 6.78 3.08
N HIS A 83 4.03 7.81 2.31
CA HIS A 83 2.68 8.35 2.44
C HIS A 83 1.61 7.29 2.16
N ARG A 84 1.80 6.43 1.16
CA ARG A 84 0.87 5.36 0.82
C ARG A 84 0.80 4.28 1.91
N PHE A 85 1.93 3.91 2.52
CA PHE A 85 1.91 3.02 3.69
C PHE A 85 1.15 3.65 4.85
N ILE A 86 1.44 4.91 5.20
CA ILE A 86 0.73 5.60 6.29
C ILE A 86 -0.78 5.64 6.02
N ARG A 87 -1.21 5.76 4.76
CA ARG A 87 -2.64 5.72 4.41
C ARG A 87 -3.32 4.42 4.86
N LEU A 88 -2.63 3.28 4.86
CA LEU A 88 -3.21 2.01 5.31
C LEU A 88 -3.67 2.04 6.77
N THR A 89 -3.10 2.91 7.62
CA THR A 89 -3.54 3.05 9.02
C THR A 89 -4.97 3.62 9.17
N ASN A 90 -5.60 4.06 8.07
CA ASN A 90 -7.00 4.49 8.05
C ASN A 90 -7.96 3.36 7.65
N LEU A 91 -7.47 2.17 7.37
CA LEU A 91 -8.32 1.01 7.16
C LEU A 91 -8.84 0.48 8.49
N ILE A 92 -10.06 -0.07 8.47
CA ILE A 92 -10.56 -0.86 9.60
C ILE A 92 -9.68 -2.09 9.80
N PRO A 93 -9.57 -2.62 11.02
CA PRO A 93 -8.67 -3.76 11.32
C PRO A 93 -8.87 -4.94 10.39
N GLU A 94 -10.10 -5.30 10.08
CA GLU A 94 -10.44 -6.44 9.24
C GLU A 94 -9.90 -6.31 7.80
N LEU A 95 -9.96 -5.11 7.21
CA LEU A 95 -9.39 -4.86 5.88
C LEU A 95 -7.86 -4.81 5.92
N LEU A 96 -7.28 -4.29 7.00
CA LEU A 96 -5.84 -4.24 7.18
C LEU A 96 -5.25 -5.65 7.34
N ASP A 97 -5.90 -6.53 8.09
CA ASP A 97 -5.53 -7.95 8.21
C ASP A 97 -5.58 -8.65 6.85
N MET A 98 -6.59 -8.34 6.01
CA MET A 98 -6.68 -8.88 4.65
C MET A 98 -5.53 -8.40 3.75
N VAL A 99 -4.97 -7.22 3.99
CA VAL A 99 -3.77 -6.75 3.27
C VAL A 99 -2.54 -7.55 3.69
N ASP A 100 -2.38 -7.81 4.98
CA ASP A 100 -1.28 -8.60 5.53
C ASP A 100 -1.34 -10.06 5.05
N GLU A 101 -2.54 -10.63 4.95
CA GLU A 101 -2.81 -11.95 4.40
C GLU A 101 -2.73 -12.02 2.85
N LYS A 102 -2.46 -10.90 2.19
CA LYS A 102 -2.41 -10.77 0.72
C LYS A 102 -3.73 -11.08 0.00
N LYS A 103 -4.86 -11.08 0.72
CA LYS A 103 -6.21 -11.18 0.15
C LYS A 103 -6.58 -9.91 -0.61
N ILE A 104 -6.12 -8.75 -0.13
CA ILE A 104 -6.23 -7.46 -0.81
C ILE A 104 -4.83 -6.97 -1.15
N SER A 105 -4.59 -6.62 -2.41
CA SER A 105 -3.31 -6.08 -2.85
C SER A 105 -3.09 -4.66 -2.30
N PHE A 106 -1.82 -4.28 -2.10
CA PHE A 106 -1.43 -2.98 -1.54
C PHE A 106 -2.07 -1.78 -2.25
N ASN A 107 -2.05 -1.75 -3.59
CA ASN A 107 -2.56 -0.61 -4.34
C ASN A 107 -4.08 -0.40 -4.19
N PRO A 108 -4.96 -1.41 -4.35
CA PRO A 108 -6.37 -1.30 -4.00
C PRO A 108 -6.60 -0.87 -2.56
N ALA A 109 -5.86 -1.44 -1.60
CA ALA A 109 -5.99 -1.11 -0.18
C ALA A 109 -5.73 0.38 0.11
N VAL A 110 -4.73 0.98 -0.54
CA VAL A 110 -4.47 2.43 -0.43
C VAL A 110 -5.66 3.25 -0.94
N GLU A 111 -6.31 2.84 -2.03
CA GLU A 111 -7.52 3.54 -2.53
C GLU A 111 -8.72 3.37 -1.59
N LEU A 112 -8.91 2.17 -1.03
CA LEU A 112 -9.96 1.88 -0.05
C LEU A 112 -9.78 2.65 1.27
N SER A 113 -8.55 3.02 1.63
CA SER A 113 -8.27 3.81 2.83
C SER A 113 -8.80 5.26 2.77
N TYR A 114 -9.37 5.68 1.64
CA TYR A 114 -10.07 6.97 1.50
C TYR A 114 -11.57 6.87 1.81
N LEU A 115 -12.12 5.68 1.94
CA LEU A 115 -13.46 5.43 2.42
C LEU A 115 -13.55 5.72 3.93
N ASP A 116 -14.69 6.21 4.40
CA ASP A 116 -14.96 6.29 5.84
C ASP A 116 -15.22 4.89 6.45
N GLU A 117 -15.31 4.81 7.77
CA GLU A 117 -15.44 3.53 8.47
C GLU A 117 -16.72 2.77 8.08
N SER A 118 -17.86 3.48 7.91
CA SER A 118 -19.12 2.87 7.49
C SER A 118 -19.01 2.30 6.08
N GLN A 119 -18.46 3.09 5.15
CA GLN A 119 -18.26 2.67 3.77
C GLN A 119 -17.27 1.49 3.65
N GLN A 120 -16.25 1.44 4.52
CA GLN A 120 -15.34 0.29 4.57
C GLN A 120 -16.04 -0.98 5.07
N ARG A 121 -16.99 -0.88 6.01
CA ARG A 121 -17.81 -2.02 6.46
C ARG A 121 -18.74 -2.51 5.36
N ASP A 122 -19.44 -1.59 4.68
CA ASP A 122 -20.29 -1.94 3.54
C ASP A 122 -19.48 -2.59 2.41
N PHE A 123 -18.25 -2.08 2.15
CA PHE A 123 -17.34 -2.69 1.19
C PHE A 123 -16.91 -4.10 1.61
N LEU A 124 -16.59 -4.30 2.89
CA LEU A 124 -16.17 -5.60 3.42
C LEU A 124 -17.29 -6.65 3.23
N GLU A 125 -18.54 -6.27 3.52
CA GLU A 125 -19.72 -7.12 3.31
C GLU A 125 -19.90 -7.44 1.83
N ALA A 126 -19.85 -6.44 0.93
CA ALA A 126 -19.95 -6.64 -0.51
C ALA A 126 -18.82 -7.53 -1.07
N MET A 127 -17.61 -7.41 -0.53
CA MET A 127 -16.48 -8.27 -0.87
C MET A 127 -16.73 -9.73 -0.44
N ALA A 128 -17.30 -9.95 0.75
CA ALA A 128 -17.61 -11.26 1.26
C ALA A 128 -18.71 -11.93 0.41
N ASP A 129 -19.77 -11.20 0.05
CA ASP A 129 -20.90 -11.71 -0.73
C ASP A 129 -20.53 -12.02 -2.18
N THR A 130 -19.68 -11.21 -2.80
CA THR A 130 -19.21 -11.44 -4.16
C THR A 130 -18.05 -12.43 -4.25
N GLN A 131 -17.41 -12.76 -3.11
CA GLN A 131 -16.20 -13.59 -3.02
C GLN A 131 -15.06 -13.12 -3.94
N ASN A 132 -15.01 -11.83 -4.25
CA ASN A 132 -14.04 -11.22 -5.14
C ASN A 132 -13.12 -10.25 -4.40
N ALA A 133 -11.80 -10.39 -4.60
CA ALA A 133 -10.87 -9.35 -4.16
C ALA A 133 -10.95 -8.14 -5.10
N PRO A 134 -10.80 -6.88 -4.61
CA PRO A 134 -10.89 -5.70 -5.45
C PRO A 134 -9.70 -5.57 -6.41
N SER A 135 -9.96 -5.24 -7.66
CA SER A 135 -8.94 -4.72 -8.57
C SER A 135 -8.65 -3.25 -8.26
N LEU A 136 -7.52 -2.73 -8.74
CA LEU A 136 -7.18 -1.32 -8.57
C LEU A 136 -8.24 -0.40 -9.19
N SER A 137 -8.76 -0.74 -10.37
CA SER A 137 -9.80 0.05 -11.05
C SER A 137 -11.12 0.08 -10.29
N GLN A 138 -11.52 -1.05 -9.70
CA GLN A 138 -12.71 -1.12 -8.84
C GLN A 138 -12.53 -0.26 -7.58
N ALA A 139 -11.39 -0.38 -6.88
CA ALA A 139 -11.09 0.42 -5.70
C ALA A 139 -11.06 1.94 -5.99
N GLN A 140 -10.50 2.36 -7.13
CA GLN A 140 -10.51 3.75 -7.58
C GLN A 140 -11.92 4.27 -7.88
N ARG A 141 -12.77 3.44 -8.50
CA ARG A 141 -14.18 3.79 -8.75
C ARG A 141 -14.96 3.94 -7.44
N LEU A 142 -14.79 3.00 -6.50
CA LEU A 142 -15.44 3.05 -5.19
C LEU A 142 -15.03 4.31 -4.42
N LYS A 143 -13.73 4.62 -4.39
CA LYS A 143 -13.23 5.88 -3.82
C LYS A 143 -13.88 7.11 -4.46
N LYS A 144 -13.97 7.16 -5.80
CA LYS A 144 -14.59 8.27 -6.51
C LYS A 144 -16.07 8.42 -6.14
N LEU A 145 -16.82 7.32 -6.15
CA LEU A 145 -18.23 7.29 -5.77
C LEU A 145 -18.44 7.75 -4.31
N ALA A 146 -17.54 7.36 -3.40
CA ALA A 146 -17.57 7.85 -2.02
C ALA A 146 -17.33 9.36 -1.93
N GLN A 147 -16.35 9.89 -2.67
CA GLN A 147 -16.07 11.34 -2.72
C GLN A 147 -17.22 12.15 -3.32
N GLU A 148 -18.00 11.58 -4.22
CA GLU A 148 -19.19 12.16 -4.84
C GLU A 148 -20.46 11.97 -4.00
N GLY A 149 -20.39 11.26 -2.87
CA GLY A 149 -21.54 10.98 -2.00
C GLY A 149 -22.52 9.92 -2.54
N HIS A 150 -22.07 9.12 -3.51
CA HIS A 150 -22.87 8.08 -4.18
C HIS A 150 -22.47 6.65 -3.76
N PHE A 151 -21.75 6.49 -2.66
CA PHE A 151 -21.37 5.19 -2.15
C PHE A 151 -22.50 4.57 -1.34
N SER A 152 -22.77 3.30 -1.58
CA SER A 152 -23.65 2.45 -0.77
C SER A 152 -23.20 0.99 -0.90
N TYR A 153 -23.72 0.11 -0.02
CA TYR A 153 -23.52 -1.33 -0.15
C TYR A 153 -23.89 -1.84 -1.54
N ASP A 154 -25.08 -1.49 -2.07
CA ASP A 154 -25.55 -1.96 -3.39
C ASP A 154 -24.59 -1.55 -4.51
N VAL A 155 -24.04 -0.34 -4.43
CA VAL A 155 -23.05 0.17 -5.38
C VAL A 155 -21.74 -0.60 -5.26
N ALA A 156 -21.28 -0.85 -4.04
CA ALA A 156 -20.08 -1.65 -3.80
C ALA A 156 -20.25 -3.08 -4.31
N PHE A 157 -21.38 -3.70 -4.02
CA PHE A 157 -21.72 -5.06 -4.51
C PHE A 157 -21.75 -5.11 -6.05
N ALA A 158 -22.39 -4.14 -6.70
CA ALA A 158 -22.45 -4.08 -8.17
C ALA A 158 -21.04 -3.94 -8.78
N VAL A 159 -20.22 -3.04 -8.25
CA VAL A 159 -18.83 -2.81 -8.72
C VAL A 159 -17.97 -4.06 -8.50
N MET A 160 -18.10 -4.72 -7.34
CA MET A 160 -17.34 -5.92 -7.01
C MET A 160 -17.78 -7.15 -7.82
N GLY A 161 -19.06 -7.22 -8.22
CA GLY A 161 -19.61 -8.28 -9.04
C GLY A 161 -19.26 -8.17 -10.55
N GLU A 162 -18.67 -7.06 -11.00
CA GLU A 162 -18.28 -6.91 -12.40
C GLU A 162 -17.15 -7.90 -12.79
N PRO A 163 -17.24 -8.54 -13.97
CA PRO A 163 -16.17 -9.40 -14.44
C PRO A 163 -14.87 -8.60 -14.61
N LYS A 164 -13.77 -9.11 -14.07
CA LYS A 164 -12.46 -8.48 -14.21
C LYS A 164 -12.00 -8.55 -15.65
N LYS A 165 -11.67 -7.41 -16.26
CA LYS A 165 -11.22 -7.30 -17.65
C LYS A 165 -9.97 -8.12 -18.00
N ASP A 166 -9.20 -8.59 -17.03
CA ASP A 166 -7.86 -9.12 -17.26
C ASP A 166 -7.77 -10.62 -17.53
N GLU A 167 -8.87 -11.38 -17.39
CA GLU A 167 -8.81 -12.84 -17.55
C GLU A 167 -9.24 -13.33 -18.93
N LEU A 168 -9.92 -12.52 -19.75
CA LEU A 168 -10.50 -12.98 -21.01
C LEU A 168 -9.84 -12.44 -22.30
N ASP A 169 -9.03 -11.38 -22.24
CA ASP A 169 -8.61 -10.69 -23.47
C ASP A 169 -7.10 -10.67 -23.76
N LYS A 170 -6.25 -11.33 -22.98
CA LYS A 170 -4.80 -11.36 -23.27
C LYS A 170 -4.20 -12.73 -23.04
N VAL A 171 -3.99 -13.46 -24.13
CA VAL A 171 -3.03 -14.57 -24.12
C VAL A 171 -1.63 -13.98 -24.27
N VAL A 172 -0.90 -13.89 -23.15
CA VAL A 172 0.52 -13.48 -23.18
C VAL A 172 1.37 -14.70 -23.47
N ILE A 173 1.84 -14.85 -24.70
CA ILE A 173 2.80 -15.88 -25.06
C ILE A 173 4.20 -15.27 -24.91
N LYS A 174 5.06 -15.88 -24.07
CA LYS A 174 6.45 -15.43 -23.92
C LYS A 174 7.21 -15.56 -25.24
N ASN A 175 8.06 -14.59 -25.56
CA ASN A 175 8.89 -14.59 -26.78
C ASN A 175 9.68 -15.89 -26.98
N ASP A 176 10.21 -16.48 -25.90
CA ASP A 176 10.95 -17.75 -25.97
C ASP A 176 10.07 -18.94 -26.42
N THR A 177 8.78 -18.87 -26.14
CA THR A 177 7.81 -19.87 -26.60
C THR A 177 7.46 -19.65 -28.07
N LEU A 178 7.26 -18.40 -28.49
CA LEU A 178 6.99 -18.03 -29.87
C LEU A 178 8.17 -18.37 -30.79
N ARG A 179 9.42 -18.13 -30.35
CA ARG A 179 10.64 -18.46 -31.11
C ARG A 179 10.82 -19.93 -31.42
N LYS A 180 10.09 -20.84 -30.76
CA LYS A 180 10.09 -22.28 -31.11
C LYS A 180 9.32 -22.57 -32.40
N TYR A 181 8.39 -21.68 -32.79
CA TYR A 181 7.49 -21.86 -33.92
C TYR A 181 7.74 -20.90 -35.07
N PHE A 182 8.60 -19.89 -34.86
CA PHE A 182 8.96 -18.88 -35.84
C PHE A 182 10.48 -18.84 -36.07
N PRO A 183 10.93 -18.52 -37.31
CA PRO A 183 12.35 -18.34 -37.60
C PRO A 183 13.00 -17.28 -36.67
N GLU A 184 14.28 -17.45 -36.35
CA GLU A 184 15.01 -16.49 -35.48
C GLU A 184 15.04 -15.05 -36.01
N SER A 185 14.89 -14.88 -37.32
CA SER A 185 14.85 -13.58 -37.99
C SER A 185 13.49 -12.87 -37.89
N SER A 186 12.44 -13.53 -37.38
CA SER A 186 11.10 -12.95 -37.32
C SER A 186 11.01 -11.89 -36.22
N THR A 187 10.50 -10.72 -36.58
CA THR A 187 10.22 -9.65 -35.61
C THR A 187 8.92 -9.95 -34.83
N PRO A 188 8.72 -9.39 -33.63
CA PRO A 188 7.48 -9.56 -32.85
C PRO A 188 6.23 -9.20 -33.66
N ARG A 189 6.32 -8.17 -34.50
CA ARG A 189 5.21 -7.69 -35.35
C ARG A 189 4.86 -8.70 -36.45
N GLU A 190 5.84 -9.28 -37.08
CA GLU A 190 5.65 -10.33 -38.11
C GLU A 190 5.07 -11.63 -37.49
N MET A 191 5.44 -11.94 -36.24
CA MET A 191 4.87 -13.07 -35.51
C MET A 191 3.40 -12.80 -35.20
N GLU A 192 3.06 -11.59 -34.74
CA GLU A 192 1.70 -11.15 -34.46
C GLU A 192 0.81 -11.19 -35.71
N GLU A 193 1.27 -10.62 -36.83
CA GLU A 193 0.56 -10.64 -38.12
C GLU A 193 0.27 -12.06 -38.62
N LYS A 194 1.18 -13.02 -38.41
CA LYS A 194 0.97 -14.43 -38.79
C LYS A 194 0.06 -15.22 -37.85
N ILE A 195 -0.14 -14.75 -36.61
CA ILE A 195 -1.05 -15.39 -35.66
C ILE A 195 -2.49 -14.90 -35.84
N ILE A 196 -2.66 -13.64 -36.24
CA ILE A 196 -3.96 -12.96 -36.40
C ILE A 196 -4.55 -13.16 -37.81
N GLY A 197 -3.70 -13.31 -38.82
CA GLY A 197 -4.08 -13.42 -40.23
C GLY A 197 -4.30 -14.78 -40.70
#